data_66d92c8146682a38aa664d8f3dd12dcc
#
_entry.id   66d92c8146682a38aa664d8f3dd12dcc
#
_cell.length_a   1.000
_cell.length_b   1.000
_cell.length_c   1.000
_cell.angle_alpha   90.00
_cell.angle_beta   90.00
_cell.angle_gamma   90.00
#
_symmetry.space_group_name_H-M   'P 1'
#
loop_
_entity.id
_entity.type
_entity.pdbx_description
1 polymer ?
#
loop_
_entity_poly.entity_id
_entity_poly.type
_entity_poly.pdbx_seq_one_letter_code
_entity_poly.pdbx_strand_id
1 'polypeptide(L)'
;MKLGEVIPNDGEVIEGIASVDESAITGESAPVTREAGGDFSSVTGGTTVVSDWLKIRIAAEPGHSFLDKMISLVEGASRQKTPNEIALNTLLIVLTLIFLIVVVTLYPFAAYLGVEIPVSWAIALMVCLIPTTIGGLLSAIGIAGMDRVTRFNVIAMSGKAVEACGDVDTMILDKTGTITYGNRLAAEFYPVNGVEKEDLIDYSVMSSLMDGTPEGKSTVDLGRRMGCVLTEEAAGQMSFIEFTAQTKMSGVDLQDGTVVRKGASEAVKRFVEEKGGSIPADLEEIVTKVSNLGGTPLTVCVNDKILGVIYLKDTVKPGLSERFARLREIGIKTIMCTGDNPLTAATIAREAGVDGFIAECRPEDKIEAIKKEQAEGKLVAMTGDGTNDAPALAQADVGLAMNSGTQAAKEAANMVDLDSDPTKILEVVEIGKQLLITRGSLTTFSVANDIAKYFAIIPAMFTMVLPQMQILDIMHLATPASAILSALIFNAIIIPGLIPIAMRGVKYKPMKAEKLLLRNMGIYGLGGMIVPFVGIKLIDLVTAPMLSAIGM
;
A
#
# COMPACT_ATOMS: atom_id res chain seq x y z
N MET A 1 -25.59 -1.45 25.54
CA MET A 1 -24.22 -1.00 25.27
C MET A 1 -23.98 0.32 25.97
N LYS A 2 -22.81 0.50 26.58
CA LYS A 2 -22.39 1.70 27.32
C LYS A 2 -21.14 2.28 26.68
N LEU A 3 -20.77 3.46 27.12
CA LEU A 3 -19.54 4.15 26.72
C LEU A 3 -18.34 3.18 26.72
N GLY A 4 -17.61 3.13 25.61
CA GLY A 4 -16.42 2.30 25.40
C GLY A 4 -16.72 0.85 24.97
N GLU A 5 -17.97 0.41 24.92
CA GLU A 5 -18.33 -0.93 24.48
C GLU A 5 -18.47 -1.02 22.95
N VAL A 6 -17.99 -2.11 22.37
CA VAL A 6 -18.10 -2.41 20.94
C VAL A 6 -19.43 -3.08 20.66
N ILE A 7 -20.15 -2.61 19.65
CA ILE A 7 -21.42 -3.18 19.20
C ILE A 7 -21.14 -4.56 18.56
N PRO A 8 -21.75 -5.64 19.08
CA PRO A 8 -21.33 -7.00 18.70
C PRO A 8 -21.80 -7.45 17.32
N ASN A 9 -22.88 -6.88 16.80
CA ASN A 9 -23.45 -7.23 15.50
C ASN A 9 -24.41 -6.14 15.00
N ASP A 10 -24.77 -6.19 13.72
CA ASP A 10 -25.72 -5.25 13.12
C ASP A 10 -27.10 -5.34 13.79
N GLY A 11 -27.70 -4.19 14.04
CA GLY A 11 -28.94 -4.14 14.77
C GLY A 11 -29.67 -2.81 14.69
N GLU A 12 -30.71 -2.70 15.49
CA GLU A 12 -31.57 -1.53 15.60
C GLU A 12 -31.60 -1.04 17.05
N VAL A 13 -31.40 0.26 17.26
CA VAL A 13 -31.55 0.89 18.56
C VAL A 13 -33.03 0.92 18.93
N ILE A 14 -33.39 0.30 20.05
CA ILE A 14 -34.77 0.24 20.57
C ILE A 14 -35.00 1.18 21.76
N GLU A 15 -33.92 1.63 22.42
CA GLU A 15 -33.99 2.54 23.57
C GLU A 15 -32.63 3.23 23.75
N GLY A 16 -32.62 4.50 24.15
CA GLY A 16 -31.42 5.30 24.38
C GLY A 16 -31.03 6.18 23.19
N ILE A 17 -30.04 7.04 23.43
CA ILE A 17 -29.38 7.89 22.43
C ILE A 17 -27.91 7.94 22.78
N ALA A 18 -27.02 7.76 21.78
CA ALA A 18 -25.59 7.79 21.99
C ALA A 18 -24.86 8.22 20.72
N SER A 19 -23.62 8.73 20.88
CA SER A 19 -22.70 8.87 19.77
C SER A 19 -21.95 7.54 19.58
N VAL A 20 -21.85 7.11 18.34
CA VAL A 20 -21.17 5.88 17.93
C VAL A 20 -20.04 6.23 16.98
N ASP A 21 -18.84 5.78 17.29
CA ASP A 21 -17.70 5.87 16.39
C ASP A 21 -17.78 4.73 15.38
N GLU A 22 -18.03 5.08 14.15
CA GLU A 22 -18.13 4.18 13.01
C GLU A 22 -16.88 4.23 12.10
N SER A 23 -15.83 4.93 12.51
CA SER A 23 -14.63 5.18 11.70
C SER A 23 -13.96 3.90 11.20
N ALA A 24 -13.93 2.84 12.02
CA ALA A 24 -13.38 1.54 11.62
C ALA A 24 -14.16 0.88 10.47
N ILE A 25 -15.42 1.24 10.26
CA ILE A 25 -16.32 0.63 9.27
C ILE A 25 -16.52 1.54 8.06
N THR A 26 -16.78 2.82 8.29
CA THR A 26 -17.11 3.80 7.25
C THR A 26 -15.89 4.59 6.77
N GLY A 27 -14.81 4.61 7.55
CA GLY A 27 -13.66 5.49 7.36
C GLY A 27 -13.89 6.93 7.81
N GLU A 28 -15.12 7.30 8.26
CA GLU A 28 -15.45 8.65 8.69
C GLU A 28 -15.18 8.84 10.18
N SER A 29 -14.32 9.80 10.52
CA SER A 29 -13.86 9.99 11.91
C SER A 29 -14.87 10.65 12.85
N ALA A 30 -15.93 11.28 12.29
CA ALA A 30 -16.93 11.92 13.14
C ALA A 30 -17.90 10.89 13.70
N PRO A 31 -18.08 10.84 15.03
CA PRO A 31 -19.09 9.99 15.63
C PRO A 31 -20.49 10.36 15.14
N VAL A 32 -21.28 9.34 14.84
CA VAL A 32 -22.68 9.48 14.40
C VAL A 32 -23.61 9.31 15.60
N THR A 33 -24.58 10.20 15.75
CA THR A 33 -25.61 10.03 16.78
C THR A 33 -26.59 8.95 16.34
N ARG A 34 -26.78 7.93 17.22
CA ARG A 34 -27.75 6.86 17.04
C ARG A 34 -28.82 6.94 18.12
N GLU A 35 -30.09 6.79 17.73
CA GLU A 35 -31.23 6.91 18.63
C GLU A 35 -32.36 5.96 18.26
N ALA A 36 -33.26 5.70 19.19
CA ALA A 36 -34.39 4.83 18.95
C ALA A 36 -35.41 5.48 18.01
N GLY A 37 -35.74 4.75 16.95
CA GLY A 37 -36.75 5.17 15.95
C GLY A 37 -36.20 6.06 14.84
N GLY A 38 -36.81 6.00 13.66
CA GLY A 38 -36.41 6.79 12.49
C GLY A 38 -35.14 6.32 11.81
N ASP A 39 -34.55 7.21 11.02
CA ASP A 39 -33.40 6.92 10.14
C ASP A 39 -32.09 6.70 10.88
N PHE A 40 -32.01 7.12 12.16
CA PHE A 40 -30.81 7.00 12.99
C PHE A 40 -30.80 5.78 13.93
N SER A 41 -31.77 4.88 13.78
CA SER A 41 -31.87 3.69 14.63
C SER A 41 -30.96 2.52 14.24
N SER A 42 -30.44 2.49 13.02
CA SER A 42 -29.55 1.42 12.54
C SER A 42 -28.15 1.55 13.14
N VAL A 43 -27.57 0.43 13.59
CA VAL A 43 -26.18 0.34 14.08
C VAL A 43 -25.47 -0.85 13.45
N THR A 44 -24.16 -0.70 13.23
CA THR A 44 -23.32 -1.73 12.59
C THR A 44 -22.40 -2.39 13.62
N GLY A 45 -22.27 -3.70 13.55
CA GLY A 45 -21.34 -4.47 14.36
C GLY A 45 -19.88 -4.04 14.15
N GLY A 46 -19.08 -4.03 15.24
CA GLY A 46 -17.69 -3.59 15.20
C GLY A 46 -17.49 -2.09 15.45
N THR A 47 -18.56 -1.30 15.55
CA THR A 47 -18.50 0.14 15.92
C THR A 47 -18.50 0.32 17.44
N THR A 48 -18.02 1.48 17.92
CA THR A 48 -17.82 1.72 19.37
C THR A 48 -18.72 2.84 19.87
N VAL A 49 -19.39 2.62 21.01
CA VAL A 49 -20.17 3.65 21.69
C VAL A 49 -19.21 4.64 22.38
N VAL A 50 -19.24 5.93 21.99
CA VAL A 50 -18.33 6.98 22.49
C VAL A 50 -18.98 8.00 23.40
N SER A 51 -20.32 7.95 23.55
CA SER A 51 -21.05 8.70 24.61
C SER A 51 -22.28 7.92 25.02
N ASP A 52 -22.81 8.18 26.21
CA ASP A 52 -24.12 7.72 26.72
C ASP A 52 -24.30 6.18 26.65
N TRP A 53 -25.51 5.71 26.28
CA TRP A 53 -25.82 4.29 26.21
C TRP A 53 -26.91 3.98 25.18
N LEU A 54 -26.88 2.75 24.67
CA LEU A 54 -27.86 2.22 23.71
C LEU A 54 -28.34 0.85 24.13
N LYS A 55 -29.64 0.59 23.94
CA LYS A 55 -30.21 -0.76 23.95
C LYS A 55 -30.51 -1.18 22.53
N ILE A 56 -29.83 -2.20 22.08
CA ILE A 56 -29.82 -2.64 20.68
C ILE A 56 -30.50 -4.00 20.56
N ARG A 57 -31.38 -4.13 19.59
CA ARG A 57 -31.90 -5.42 19.13
C ARG A 57 -31.07 -5.86 17.93
N ILE A 58 -30.37 -7.00 18.06
CA ILE A 58 -29.63 -7.60 16.95
C ILE A 58 -30.62 -7.97 15.84
N ALA A 59 -30.36 -7.52 14.63
CA ALA A 59 -31.22 -7.75 13.46
C ALA A 59 -30.55 -8.67 12.42
N ALA A 60 -29.22 -8.69 12.33
CA ALA A 60 -28.51 -9.54 11.39
C ALA A 60 -28.46 -10.99 11.87
N GLU A 61 -28.76 -11.92 10.97
CA GLU A 61 -28.51 -13.34 11.19
C GLU A 61 -27.00 -13.65 11.16
N PRO A 62 -26.53 -14.68 11.87
CA PRO A 62 -25.13 -15.11 11.81
C PRO A 62 -24.69 -15.37 10.36
N GLY A 63 -23.58 -14.78 9.93
CA GLY A 63 -23.06 -14.89 8.56
C GLY A 63 -23.61 -13.86 7.58
N HIS A 64 -24.47 -12.94 8.02
CA HIS A 64 -25.09 -11.91 7.17
C HIS A 64 -24.87 -10.48 7.67
N SER A 65 -23.97 -10.25 8.63
CA SER A 65 -23.60 -8.91 9.06
C SER A 65 -22.78 -8.19 8.01
N PHE A 66 -22.63 -6.87 8.18
CA PHE A 66 -21.72 -6.08 7.35
C PHE A 66 -20.28 -6.63 7.39
N LEU A 67 -19.79 -7.01 8.57
CA LEU A 67 -18.47 -7.62 8.73
C LEU A 67 -18.34 -8.96 8.00
N ASP A 68 -19.36 -9.83 8.07
CA ASP A 68 -19.39 -11.10 7.34
C ASP A 68 -19.33 -10.87 5.82
N LYS A 69 -20.04 -9.86 5.34
CA LYS A 69 -19.99 -9.44 3.93
C LYS A 69 -18.58 -8.97 3.54
N MET A 70 -17.92 -8.18 4.37
CA MET A 70 -16.55 -7.73 4.10
C MET A 70 -15.57 -8.91 4.07
N ILE A 71 -15.69 -9.84 5.02
CA ILE A 71 -14.89 -11.09 5.05
C ILE A 71 -15.09 -11.88 3.75
N SER A 72 -16.34 -12.09 3.34
CA SER A 72 -16.66 -12.81 2.09
C SER A 72 -16.06 -12.14 0.84
N LEU A 73 -16.04 -10.80 0.79
CA LEU A 73 -15.39 -10.06 -0.30
C LEU A 73 -13.87 -10.21 -0.27
N VAL A 74 -13.24 -10.25 0.91
CA VAL A 74 -11.80 -10.50 1.05
C VAL A 74 -11.45 -11.93 0.63
N GLU A 75 -12.21 -12.92 1.08
CA GLU A 75 -12.02 -14.33 0.71
C GLU A 75 -12.24 -14.57 -0.80
N GLY A 76 -13.18 -13.85 -1.40
CA GLY A 76 -13.44 -13.92 -2.85
C GLY A 76 -12.42 -13.16 -3.71
N ALA A 77 -11.56 -12.35 -3.10
CA ALA A 77 -10.53 -11.60 -3.82
C ALA A 77 -9.40 -12.53 -4.26
N SER A 78 -8.95 -12.37 -5.51
CA SER A 78 -7.82 -13.13 -6.05
C SER A 78 -6.86 -12.21 -6.76
N ARG A 79 -5.62 -12.17 -6.27
CA ARG A 79 -4.53 -11.44 -6.95
C ARG A 79 -4.09 -12.20 -8.19
N GLN A 80 -4.06 -11.49 -9.30
CA GLN A 80 -3.59 -12.05 -10.56
C GLN A 80 -2.05 -12.11 -10.57
N LYS A 81 -1.50 -13.03 -11.40
CA LYS A 81 -0.05 -13.04 -11.65
C LYS A 81 0.31 -11.83 -12.49
N THR A 82 1.41 -11.17 -12.14
CA THR A 82 1.89 -10.04 -12.93
C THR A 82 2.35 -10.50 -14.33
N PRO A 83 2.29 -9.64 -15.36
CA PRO A 83 2.79 -9.94 -16.70
C PRO A 83 4.25 -10.45 -16.67
N ASN A 84 5.08 -9.89 -15.81
CA ASN A 84 6.47 -10.32 -15.62
C ASN A 84 6.59 -11.73 -15.02
N GLU A 85 5.73 -12.11 -14.08
CA GLU A 85 5.68 -13.48 -13.54
C GLU A 85 5.28 -14.49 -14.63
N ILE A 86 4.27 -14.14 -15.44
CA ILE A 86 3.81 -15.00 -16.54
C ILE A 86 4.93 -15.18 -17.58
N ALA A 87 5.56 -14.07 -17.98
CA ALA A 87 6.67 -14.11 -18.95
C ALA A 87 7.85 -14.95 -18.46
N LEU A 88 8.24 -14.80 -17.19
CA LEU A 88 9.34 -15.59 -16.61
C LEU A 88 8.98 -17.07 -16.51
N ASN A 89 7.80 -17.42 -16.02
CA ASN A 89 7.37 -18.82 -15.94
C ASN A 89 7.33 -19.46 -17.33
N THR A 90 6.83 -18.74 -18.34
CA THR A 90 6.82 -19.19 -19.72
C THR A 90 8.24 -19.41 -20.23
N LEU A 91 9.16 -18.47 -20.00
CA LEU A 91 10.57 -18.60 -20.38
C LEU A 91 11.20 -19.85 -19.75
N LEU A 92 11.01 -20.06 -18.45
CA LEU A 92 11.55 -21.22 -17.73
C LEU A 92 11.02 -22.55 -18.28
N ILE A 93 9.71 -22.62 -18.54
CA ILE A 93 9.08 -23.82 -19.12
C ILE A 93 9.64 -24.09 -20.51
N VAL A 94 9.69 -23.09 -21.39
CA VAL A 94 10.18 -23.23 -22.76
C VAL A 94 11.64 -23.65 -22.77
N LEU A 95 12.51 -23.01 -21.97
CA LEU A 95 13.93 -23.40 -21.88
C LEU A 95 14.08 -24.83 -21.36
N THR A 96 13.32 -25.20 -20.31
CA THR A 96 13.37 -26.58 -19.77
C THR A 96 12.95 -27.61 -20.82
N LEU A 97 11.90 -27.34 -21.61
CA LEU A 97 11.47 -28.22 -22.69
C LEU A 97 12.53 -28.33 -23.80
N ILE A 98 13.13 -27.21 -24.22
CA ILE A 98 14.21 -27.22 -25.22
C ILE A 98 15.38 -28.08 -24.71
N PHE A 99 15.82 -27.88 -23.48
CA PHE A 99 16.93 -28.62 -22.89
C PHE A 99 16.61 -30.10 -22.74
N LEU A 100 15.39 -30.46 -22.36
CA LEU A 100 14.94 -31.85 -22.29
C LEU A 100 14.99 -32.52 -23.69
N ILE A 101 14.47 -31.84 -24.71
CA ILE A 101 14.50 -32.35 -26.09
C ILE A 101 15.95 -32.57 -26.56
N VAL A 102 16.84 -31.61 -26.31
CA VAL A 102 18.25 -31.70 -26.66
C VAL A 102 18.90 -32.91 -25.98
N VAL A 103 18.72 -33.09 -24.67
CA VAL A 103 19.34 -34.23 -23.94
C VAL A 103 18.78 -35.55 -24.42
N VAL A 104 17.46 -35.65 -24.65
CA VAL A 104 16.83 -36.91 -25.14
C VAL A 104 17.26 -37.23 -26.56
N THR A 105 17.37 -36.24 -27.45
CA THR A 105 17.78 -36.45 -28.85
C THR A 105 19.28 -36.72 -28.98
N LEU A 106 20.08 -36.29 -28.01
CA LEU A 106 21.52 -36.53 -27.98
C LEU A 106 21.83 -38.04 -27.91
N TYR A 107 20.99 -38.82 -27.23
CA TYR A 107 21.19 -40.26 -27.03
C TYR A 107 21.15 -41.08 -28.34
N PRO A 108 20.07 -41.02 -29.15
CA PRO A 108 20.04 -41.73 -30.44
C PRO A 108 21.07 -41.17 -31.44
N PHE A 109 21.38 -39.88 -31.37
CA PHE A 109 22.41 -39.26 -32.19
C PHE A 109 23.80 -39.82 -31.86
N ALA A 110 24.15 -39.93 -30.57
CA ALA A 110 25.40 -40.54 -30.12
C ALA A 110 25.49 -42.03 -30.53
N ALA A 111 24.40 -42.78 -30.33
CA ALA A 111 24.34 -44.18 -30.72
C ALA A 111 24.54 -44.38 -32.22
N TYR A 112 23.97 -43.51 -33.07
CA TYR A 112 24.19 -43.52 -34.51
C TYR A 112 25.67 -43.30 -34.88
N LEU A 113 26.38 -42.46 -34.11
CA LEU A 113 27.81 -42.18 -34.31
C LEU A 113 28.74 -43.21 -33.65
N GLY A 114 28.18 -44.22 -32.96
CA GLY A 114 28.97 -45.21 -32.24
C GLY A 114 29.59 -44.71 -30.93
N VAL A 115 29.05 -43.64 -30.36
CA VAL A 115 29.46 -43.08 -29.07
C VAL A 115 28.54 -43.62 -27.99
N GLU A 116 29.08 -44.28 -26.98
CA GLU A 116 28.33 -44.68 -25.79
C GLU A 116 28.32 -43.54 -24.78
N ILE A 117 27.12 -43.00 -24.50
CA ILE A 117 26.92 -41.99 -23.46
C ILE A 117 26.36 -42.70 -22.23
N PRO A 118 27.09 -42.75 -21.11
CA PRO A 118 26.55 -43.25 -19.85
C PRO A 118 25.33 -42.44 -19.41
N VAL A 119 24.30 -43.09 -18.85
CA VAL A 119 23.09 -42.42 -18.35
C VAL A 119 23.43 -41.36 -17.31
N SER A 120 24.47 -41.60 -16.51
CA SER A 120 24.97 -40.61 -15.52
C SER A 120 25.42 -39.30 -16.18
N TRP A 121 25.99 -39.33 -17.38
CA TRP A 121 26.38 -38.12 -18.12
C TRP A 121 25.17 -37.39 -18.68
N ALA A 122 24.16 -38.10 -19.17
CA ALA A 122 22.90 -37.48 -19.60
C ALA A 122 22.18 -36.78 -18.45
N ILE A 123 22.14 -37.38 -17.25
CA ILE A 123 21.59 -36.79 -16.05
C ILE A 123 22.41 -35.56 -15.63
N ALA A 124 23.72 -35.63 -15.60
CA ALA A 124 24.61 -34.53 -15.25
C ALA A 124 24.45 -33.35 -16.23
N LEU A 125 24.37 -33.65 -17.53
CA LEU A 125 24.13 -32.69 -18.59
C LEU A 125 22.76 -31.97 -18.36
N MET A 126 21.72 -32.74 -18.08
CA MET A 126 20.40 -32.21 -17.78
C MET A 126 20.42 -31.26 -16.57
N VAL A 127 21.11 -31.65 -15.49
CA VAL A 127 21.26 -30.77 -14.28
C VAL A 127 22.05 -29.51 -14.61
N CYS A 128 23.06 -29.57 -15.48
CA CYS A 128 23.81 -28.38 -15.89
C CYS A 128 23.02 -27.42 -16.77
N LEU A 129 22.06 -27.91 -17.54
CA LEU A 129 21.35 -27.14 -18.56
C LEU A 129 20.00 -26.59 -18.07
N ILE A 130 19.35 -27.25 -17.13
CA ILE A 130 18.12 -26.69 -16.52
C ILE A 130 18.45 -25.36 -15.84
N PRO A 131 17.63 -24.31 -16.03
CA PRO A 131 17.90 -22.97 -15.51
C PRO A 131 17.67 -22.85 -13.99
N THR A 132 18.39 -23.68 -13.21
CA THR A 132 18.32 -23.72 -11.74
C THR A 132 18.85 -22.44 -11.10
N THR A 133 19.77 -21.75 -11.76
CA THR A 133 20.37 -20.49 -11.33
C THR A 133 19.32 -19.40 -11.12
N ILE A 134 18.36 -19.28 -12.04
CA ILE A 134 17.30 -18.26 -11.96
C ILE A 134 16.44 -18.50 -10.72
N GLY A 135 16.02 -19.75 -10.44
CA GLY A 135 15.17 -20.10 -9.30
C GLY A 135 15.79 -19.68 -7.95
N GLY A 136 17.08 -19.96 -7.75
CA GLY A 136 17.80 -19.56 -6.53
C GLY A 136 17.97 -18.04 -6.38
N LEU A 137 18.26 -17.35 -7.48
CA LEU A 137 18.43 -15.89 -7.49
C LEU A 137 17.13 -15.12 -7.24
N LEU A 138 15.99 -15.63 -7.72
CA LEU A 138 14.68 -14.98 -7.48
C LEU A 138 14.36 -14.85 -6.00
N SER A 139 14.62 -15.90 -5.22
CA SER A 139 14.42 -15.85 -3.77
C SER A 139 15.34 -14.82 -3.10
N ALA A 140 16.61 -14.76 -3.50
CA ALA A 140 17.57 -13.77 -2.97
C ALA A 140 17.17 -12.33 -3.32
N ILE A 141 16.69 -12.08 -4.55
CA ILE A 141 16.20 -10.77 -4.99
C ILE A 141 14.98 -10.36 -4.17
N GLY A 142 14.02 -11.27 -3.96
CA GLY A 142 12.82 -11.02 -3.17
C GLY A 142 13.13 -10.66 -1.72
N ILE A 143 14.04 -11.41 -1.07
CA ILE A 143 14.49 -11.11 0.30
C ILE A 143 15.18 -9.74 0.37
N ALA A 144 16.06 -9.43 -0.58
CA ALA A 144 16.72 -8.13 -0.65
C ALA A 144 15.73 -6.98 -0.86
N GLY A 145 14.64 -7.21 -1.60
CA GLY A 145 13.55 -6.26 -1.77
C GLY A 145 12.83 -5.97 -0.46
N MET A 146 12.45 -7.01 0.27
CA MET A 146 11.80 -6.87 1.59
C MET A 146 12.71 -6.13 2.59
N ASP A 147 13.98 -6.47 2.68
CA ASP A 147 14.94 -5.75 3.54
C ASP A 147 15.03 -4.25 3.20
N ARG A 148 15.01 -3.92 1.91
CA ARG A 148 15.09 -2.50 1.48
C ARG A 148 13.84 -1.71 1.86
N VAL A 149 12.64 -2.24 1.60
CA VAL A 149 11.40 -1.51 1.93
C VAL A 149 11.22 -1.37 3.45
N THR A 150 11.71 -2.35 4.23
CA THR A 150 11.69 -2.27 5.70
C THR A 150 12.52 -1.08 6.22
N ARG A 151 13.61 -0.70 5.54
CA ARG A 151 14.41 0.48 5.89
C ARG A 151 13.67 1.80 5.69
N PHE A 152 12.59 1.79 4.93
CA PHE A 152 11.67 2.91 4.76
C PHE A 152 10.41 2.78 5.61
N ASN A 153 10.44 1.95 6.66
CA ASN A 153 9.31 1.68 7.54
C ASN A 153 8.08 1.08 6.82
N VAL A 154 8.32 0.30 5.76
CA VAL A 154 7.27 -0.48 5.09
C VAL A 154 7.56 -1.96 5.25
N ILE A 155 6.60 -2.71 5.78
CA ILE A 155 6.68 -4.17 5.89
C ILE A 155 5.98 -4.78 4.69
N ALA A 156 6.69 -5.59 3.91
CA ALA A 156 6.11 -6.35 2.82
C ALA A 156 5.94 -7.82 3.21
N MET A 157 4.78 -8.41 2.89
CA MET A 157 4.46 -9.82 3.17
C MET A 157 5.23 -10.78 2.25
N SER A 158 5.69 -10.30 1.09
CA SER A 158 6.48 -11.10 0.14
C SER A 158 7.33 -10.21 -0.77
N GLY A 159 8.45 -10.76 -1.26
CA GLY A 159 9.28 -10.10 -2.27
C GLY A 159 8.55 -9.85 -3.59
N LYS A 160 7.55 -10.68 -3.92
CA LYS A 160 6.70 -10.49 -5.10
C LYS A 160 5.85 -9.22 -5.01
N ALA A 161 5.33 -8.89 -3.82
CA ALA A 161 4.57 -7.67 -3.61
C ALA A 161 5.44 -6.44 -3.88
N VAL A 162 6.69 -6.44 -3.39
CA VAL A 162 7.66 -5.35 -3.66
C VAL A 162 7.97 -5.23 -5.14
N GLU A 163 8.14 -6.36 -5.82
CA GLU A 163 8.41 -6.39 -7.26
C GLU A 163 7.22 -5.85 -8.07
N ALA A 164 5.99 -6.26 -7.72
CA ALA A 164 4.77 -5.79 -8.37
C ALA A 164 4.61 -4.26 -8.28
N CYS A 165 5.06 -3.64 -7.16
CA CYS A 165 5.06 -2.18 -7.04
C CYS A 165 5.88 -1.48 -8.14
N GLY A 166 6.92 -2.13 -8.66
CA GLY A 166 7.75 -1.56 -9.74
C GLY A 166 7.02 -1.41 -11.07
N ASP A 167 5.96 -2.18 -11.28
CA ASP A 167 5.15 -2.19 -12.51
C ASP A 167 3.76 -1.57 -12.32
N VAL A 168 3.49 -0.91 -11.19
CA VAL A 168 2.20 -0.26 -10.94
C VAL A 168 1.97 0.87 -11.95
N ASP A 169 0.79 0.85 -12.58
CA ASP A 169 0.32 1.86 -13.54
C ASP A 169 -0.67 2.84 -12.90
N THR A 170 -1.52 2.34 -12.00
CA THR A 170 -2.57 3.13 -11.35
C THR A 170 -2.53 2.91 -9.84
N MET A 171 -2.58 3.99 -9.08
CA MET A 171 -2.69 4.00 -7.64
C MET A 171 -4.05 4.55 -7.23
N ILE A 172 -4.84 3.75 -6.53
CA ILE A 172 -6.11 4.13 -5.94
C ILE A 172 -5.88 4.39 -4.46
N LEU A 173 -6.30 5.56 -3.98
CA LEU A 173 -6.09 6.01 -2.61
C LEU A 173 -7.42 6.26 -1.92
N ASP A 174 -7.60 5.72 -0.72
CA ASP A 174 -8.65 6.22 0.15
C ASP A 174 -8.38 7.67 0.57
N LYS A 175 -9.42 8.43 0.90
CA LYS A 175 -9.28 9.80 1.38
C LYS A 175 -8.89 9.83 2.86
N THR A 176 -9.74 9.24 3.70
CA THR A 176 -9.72 9.41 5.16
C THR A 176 -8.58 8.60 5.77
N GLY A 177 -7.81 9.18 6.70
CA GLY A 177 -6.64 8.52 7.30
C GLY A 177 -5.46 8.31 6.35
N THR A 178 -5.70 8.31 5.04
CA THR A 178 -4.70 8.11 3.98
C THR A 178 -4.22 9.45 3.39
N ILE A 179 -5.02 10.13 2.58
CA ILE A 179 -4.70 11.46 2.00
C ILE A 179 -4.83 12.55 3.06
N THR A 180 -5.84 12.44 3.89
CA THR A 180 -6.10 13.36 5.00
C THR A 180 -5.73 12.72 6.33
N TYR A 181 -5.70 13.52 7.39
CA TYR A 181 -5.49 12.99 8.74
C TYR A 181 -6.67 12.16 9.26
N GLY A 182 -7.84 12.26 8.62
CA GLY A 182 -9.07 11.64 9.07
C GLY A 182 -9.72 12.34 10.28
N ASN A 183 -9.10 13.38 10.81
CA ASN A 183 -9.61 14.20 11.92
C ASN A 183 -10.08 15.55 11.39
N ARG A 184 -11.24 16.01 11.85
CA ARG A 184 -11.76 17.34 11.52
C ARG A 184 -11.05 18.39 12.36
N LEU A 185 -10.09 19.10 11.76
CA LEU A 185 -9.29 20.11 12.44
C LEU A 185 -9.85 21.52 12.17
N ALA A 186 -9.71 22.42 13.15
CA ALA A 186 -10.10 23.80 12.99
C ALA A 186 -9.24 24.51 11.92
N ALA A 187 -9.89 25.05 10.89
CA ALA A 187 -9.25 25.70 9.76
C ALA A 187 -9.45 27.21 9.74
N GLU A 188 -10.63 27.69 10.16
CA GLU A 188 -10.94 29.12 10.16
C GLU A 188 -12.06 29.45 11.15
N PHE A 189 -12.14 30.74 11.56
CA PHE A 189 -13.21 31.30 12.37
C PHE A 189 -13.99 32.31 11.55
N TYR A 190 -15.31 32.12 11.48
CA TYR A 190 -16.25 33.02 10.80
C TYR A 190 -17.17 33.71 11.83
N PRO A 191 -16.88 34.96 12.18
CA PRO A 191 -17.77 35.72 13.08
C PRO A 191 -19.08 36.06 12.38
N VAL A 192 -20.18 36.16 13.15
CA VAL A 192 -21.43 36.73 12.67
C VAL A 192 -21.36 38.26 12.68
N ASN A 193 -22.26 38.94 11.94
CA ASN A 193 -22.28 40.38 11.86
C ASN A 193 -22.37 41.06 13.25
N GLY A 194 -21.48 42.04 13.46
CA GLY A 194 -21.41 42.79 14.72
C GLY A 194 -20.63 42.09 15.84
N VAL A 195 -19.87 41.02 15.54
CA VAL A 195 -18.95 40.34 16.45
C VAL A 195 -17.52 40.50 15.92
N GLU A 196 -16.61 40.94 16.78
CA GLU A 196 -15.19 40.98 16.43
C GLU A 196 -14.62 39.58 16.34
N LYS A 197 -13.67 39.37 15.40
CA LYS A 197 -13.09 38.03 15.16
C LYS A 197 -12.30 37.56 16.39
N GLU A 198 -11.66 38.45 17.08
CA GLU A 198 -10.90 38.22 18.31
C GLU A 198 -11.77 37.65 19.42
N ASP A 199 -12.99 38.18 19.62
CA ASP A 199 -13.94 37.67 20.62
C ASP A 199 -14.34 36.22 20.30
N LEU A 200 -14.65 35.93 19.02
CA LEU A 200 -14.97 34.57 18.59
C LEU A 200 -13.81 33.62 18.85
N ILE A 201 -12.57 34.02 18.54
CA ILE A 201 -11.37 33.21 18.76
C ILE A 201 -11.19 32.92 20.25
N ASP A 202 -11.25 33.94 21.11
CA ASP A 202 -10.99 33.80 22.54
C ASP A 202 -12.02 32.87 23.20
N TYR A 203 -13.31 33.04 22.93
CA TYR A 203 -14.33 32.15 23.47
C TYR A 203 -14.32 30.74 22.85
N SER A 204 -13.91 30.60 21.59
CA SER A 204 -13.69 29.29 20.97
C SER A 204 -12.54 28.53 21.62
N VAL A 205 -11.43 29.20 21.88
CA VAL A 205 -10.29 28.65 22.61
C VAL A 205 -10.69 28.30 24.04
N MET A 206 -11.34 29.20 24.73
CA MET A 206 -11.81 29.01 26.11
C MET A 206 -12.67 27.77 26.27
N SER A 207 -13.66 27.58 25.38
CA SER A 207 -14.53 26.39 25.37
C SER A 207 -13.84 25.10 24.98
N SER A 208 -12.59 25.18 24.47
CA SER A 208 -11.83 24.06 23.97
C SER A 208 -10.59 23.70 24.81
N LEU A 209 -10.19 24.50 25.78
CA LEU A 209 -8.98 24.29 26.58
C LEU A 209 -8.92 22.92 27.29
N MET A 210 -10.08 22.46 27.77
CA MET A 210 -10.20 21.16 28.46
C MET A 210 -10.75 20.04 27.56
N ASP A 211 -11.02 20.36 26.30
CA ASP A 211 -11.53 19.40 25.32
C ASP A 211 -10.38 18.54 24.76
N GLY A 212 -10.28 17.29 25.20
CA GLY A 212 -9.25 16.33 24.80
C GLY A 212 -9.36 15.82 23.36
N THR A 213 -10.45 16.15 22.65
CA THR A 213 -10.68 15.71 21.26
C THR A 213 -9.70 16.39 20.28
N PRO A 214 -9.44 15.77 19.11
CA PRO A 214 -8.65 16.41 18.05
C PRO A 214 -9.20 17.75 17.61
N GLU A 215 -10.53 17.89 17.54
CA GLU A 215 -11.25 19.12 17.22
C GLU A 215 -10.97 20.22 18.26
N GLY A 216 -11.06 19.87 19.55
CA GLY A 216 -10.79 20.80 20.64
C GLY A 216 -9.34 21.29 20.63
N LYS A 217 -8.39 20.36 20.56
CA LYS A 217 -6.95 20.68 20.50
C LYS A 217 -6.60 21.56 19.30
N SER A 218 -7.14 21.23 18.12
CA SER A 218 -6.89 22.02 16.90
C SER A 218 -7.48 23.42 16.97
N THR A 219 -8.62 23.59 17.66
CA THR A 219 -9.24 24.91 17.90
C THR A 219 -8.33 25.77 18.76
N VAL A 220 -7.77 25.21 19.83
CA VAL A 220 -6.79 25.90 20.70
C VAL A 220 -5.52 26.26 19.91
N ASP A 221 -4.97 25.34 19.14
CA ASP A 221 -3.77 25.58 18.34
C ASP A 221 -3.98 26.64 17.26
N LEU A 222 -5.14 26.64 16.61
CA LEU A 222 -5.49 27.66 15.62
C LEU A 222 -5.65 29.03 16.29
N GLY A 223 -6.37 29.12 17.41
CA GLY A 223 -6.54 30.35 18.13
C GLY A 223 -5.22 30.95 18.63
N ARG A 224 -4.33 30.11 19.17
CA ARG A 224 -2.97 30.55 19.58
C ARG A 224 -2.16 31.08 18.39
N ARG A 225 -2.22 30.45 17.21
CA ARG A 225 -1.60 30.97 15.99
C ARG A 225 -2.18 32.31 15.53
N MET A 226 -3.43 32.57 15.84
CA MET A 226 -4.12 33.83 15.52
C MET A 226 -4.01 34.92 16.61
N GLY A 227 -3.23 34.67 17.68
CA GLY A 227 -2.89 35.67 18.70
C GLY A 227 -3.62 35.51 20.02
N CYS A 228 -4.47 34.49 20.22
CA CYS A 228 -5.09 34.23 21.51
C CYS A 228 -4.05 33.86 22.58
N VAL A 229 -4.08 34.51 23.74
CA VAL A 229 -3.07 34.37 24.81
C VAL A 229 -3.62 33.54 25.98
N LEU A 230 -4.82 32.97 25.88
CA LEU A 230 -5.41 32.18 26.95
C LEU A 230 -4.57 30.95 27.27
N THR A 231 -4.20 30.80 28.55
CA THR A 231 -3.36 29.70 29.05
C THR A 231 -4.18 28.63 29.75
N GLU A 232 -3.60 27.45 29.93
CA GLU A 232 -4.22 26.34 30.67
C GLU A 232 -4.45 26.66 32.15
N GLU A 233 -3.74 27.65 32.71
CA GLU A 233 -3.96 28.13 34.07
C GLU A 233 -5.33 28.79 34.24
N ALA A 234 -5.85 29.39 33.17
CA ALA A 234 -7.22 29.92 33.15
C ALA A 234 -8.28 28.80 33.24
N ALA A 235 -7.97 27.60 32.78
CA ALA A 235 -8.89 26.46 32.83
C ALA A 235 -9.23 26.01 34.27
N GLY A 236 -8.34 26.25 35.25
CA GLY A 236 -8.57 25.91 36.65
C GLY A 236 -9.71 26.67 37.32
N GLN A 237 -10.23 27.74 36.69
CA GLN A 237 -11.35 28.54 37.16
C GLN A 237 -12.66 28.29 36.39
N MET A 238 -12.69 27.27 35.52
CA MET A 238 -13.82 26.96 34.64
C MET A 238 -14.35 25.55 34.95
N SER A 239 -15.67 25.37 34.80
CA SER A 239 -16.29 24.04 34.85
C SER A 239 -16.54 23.59 33.43
N PHE A 240 -15.85 22.51 33.02
CA PHE A 240 -16.00 21.94 31.68
C PHE A 240 -17.30 21.13 31.58
N ILE A 241 -18.03 21.34 30.49
CA ILE A 241 -19.21 20.57 30.11
C ILE A 241 -18.86 19.72 28.93
N GLU A 242 -18.83 18.39 29.15
CA GLU A 242 -18.54 17.43 28.13
C GLU A 242 -19.65 17.38 27.07
N PHE A 243 -19.24 16.96 25.84
CA PHE A 243 -20.20 16.71 24.76
C PHE A 243 -21.10 15.52 25.11
N THR A 244 -22.41 15.66 24.92
CA THR A 244 -23.34 14.53 24.95
C THR A 244 -24.13 14.46 23.65
N ALA A 245 -24.55 13.25 23.26
CA ALA A 245 -25.39 13.06 22.08
C ALA A 245 -26.76 13.77 22.20
N GLN A 246 -27.24 13.92 23.43
CA GLN A 246 -28.52 14.58 23.71
C GLN A 246 -28.45 16.10 23.54
N THR A 247 -27.42 16.73 24.09
CA THR A 247 -27.24 18.19 23.99
C THR A 247 -26.61 18.63 22.69
N LYS A 248 -25.76 17.76 22.07
CA LYS A 248 -24.94 18.05 20.89
C LYS A 248 -24.07 19.31 21.05
N MET A 249 -23.69 19.60 22.27
CA MET A 249 -22.87 20.75 22.66
C MET A 249 -21.86 20.36 23.73
N SER A 250 -20.74 21.07 23.74
CA SER A 250 -19.76 21.11 24.84
C SER A 250 -19.41 22.56 25.17
N GLY A 251 -18.64 22.78 26.22
CA GLY A 251 -18.24 24.13 26.56
C GLY A 251 -17.77 24.29 27.99
N VAL A 252 -17.83 25.53 28.51
CA VAL A 252 -17.39 25.86 29.86
C VAL A 252 -18.39 26.81 30.54
N ASP A 253 -18.50 26.67 31.86
CA ASP A 253 -19.17 27.60 32.76
C ASP A 253 -18.13 28.31 33.62
N LEU A 254 -18.13 29.64 33.58
CA LEU A 254 -17.22 30.48 34.35
C LEU A 254 -17.80 30.82 35.72
N GLN A 255 -16.93 31.17 36.68
CA GLN A 255 -17.35 31.53 38.03
C GLN A 255 -18.19 32.81 38.12
N ASP A 256 -18.08 33.70 37.13
CA ASP A 256 -18.86 34.93 37.01
C ASP A 256 -20.28 34.69 36.45
N GLY A 257 -20.62 33.45 36.15
CA GLY A 257 -21.91 33.07 35.58
C GLY A 257 -21.97 33.11 34.04
N THR A 258 -20.85 33.41 33.38
CA THR A 258 -20.76 33.34 31.90
C THR A 258 -20.76 31.90 31.44
N VAL A 259 -21.61 31.57 30.48
CA VAL A 259 -21.79 30.26 29.89
C VAL A 259 -21.32 30.30 28.45
N VAL A 260 -20.32 29.51 28.11
CA VAL A 260 -19.83 29.36 26.73
C VAL A 260 -20.17 27.96 26.19
N ARG A 261 -20.80 27.91 25.03
CA ARG A 261 -21.15 26.64 24.37
C ARG A 261 -20.67 26.62 22.93
N LYS A 262 -20.19 25.47 22.50
CA LYS A 262 -19.90 25.17 21.11
C LYS A 262 -20.57 23.85 20.71
N GLY A 263 -21.08 23.73 19.50
CA GLY A 263 -21.75 22.51 19.08
C GLY A 263 -22.44 22.62 17.72
N ALA A 264 -23.29 21.63 17.45
CA ALA A 264 -24.09 21.62 16.24
C ALA A 264 -24.95 22.86 16.15
N SER A 265 -25.02 23.51 14.98
CA SER A 265 -25.68 24.81 14.79
C SER A 265 -27.13 24.82 15.29
N GLU A 266 -27.90 23.76 15.00
CA GLU A 266 -29.29 23.66 15.47
C GLU A 266 -29.42 23.55 16.99
N ALA A 267 -28.48 22.84 17.63
CA ALA A 267 -28.48 22.70 19.08
C ALA A 267 -28.14 24.03 19.76
N VAL A 268 -27.15 24.76 19.26
CA VAL A 268 -26.74 26.07 19.78
C VAL A 268 -27.82 27.11 19.52
N LYS A 269 -28.49 27.11 18.36
CA LYS A 269 -29.65 27.99 18.09
C LYS A 269 -30.75 27.81 19.15
N ARG A 270 -31.16 26.56 19.38
CA ARG A 270 -32.18 26.22 20.39
C ARG A 270 -31.78 26.70 21.79
N PHE A 271 -30.53 26.43 22.16
CA PHE A 271 -30.00 26.87 23.45
C PHE A 271 -30.06 28.40 23.64
N VAL A 272 -29.71 29.18 22.60
CA VAL A 272 -29.76 30.65 22.63
C VAL A 272 -31.20 31.14 22.69
N GLU A 273 -32.13 30.57 21.93
CA GLU A 273 -33.56 30.90 21.97
C GLU A 273 -34.19 30.61 23.35
N GLU A 274 -33.86 29.47 23.97
CA GLU A 274 -34.29 29.12 25.33
C GLU A 274 -33.78 30.11 26.39
N LYS A 275 -32.62 30.73 26.12
CA LYS A 275 -32.06 31.81 26.95
C LYS A 275 -32.65 33.21 26.63
N GLY A 276 -33.55 33.32 25.65
CA GLY A 276 -34.18 34.56 25.23
C GLY A 276 -33.34 35.40 24.25
N GLY A 277 -32.27 34.81 23.67
CA GLY A 277 -31.45 35.45 22.66
C GLY A 277 -32.06 35.39 21.25
N SER A 278 -31.42 36.09 20.31
CA SER A 278 -31.84 36.14 18.91
C SER A 278 -30.81 35.49 18.01
N ILE A 279 -31.26 34.83 16.93
CA ILE A 279 -30.40 34.21 15.95
C ILE A 279 -29.95 35.27 14.91
N PRO A 280 -28.62 35.46 14.70
CA PRO A 280 -28.10 36.35 13.67
C PRO A 280 -28.57 35.95 12.27
N ALA A 281 -28.96 36.92 11.44
CA ALA A 281 -29.51 36.64 10.10
C ALA A 281 -28.51 36.02 9.12
N ASP A 282 -27.21 36.25 9.32
CA ASP A 282 -26.11 35.76 8.50
C ASP A 282 -25.58 34.40 8.95
N LEU A 283 -26.00 33.88 10.10
CA LEU A 283 -25.54 32.58 10.60
C LEU A 283 -25.78 31.44 9.58
N GLU A 284 -26.98 31.40 8.99
CA GLU A 284 -27.37 30.34 8.03
C GLU A 284 -26.53 30.39 6.77
N GLU A 285 -26.18 31.57 6.29
CA GLU A 285 -25.27 31.75 5.15
C GLU A 285 -23.89 31.24 5.48
N ILE A 286 -23.35 31.52 6.67
CA ILE A 286 -22.04 31.05 7.11
C ILE A 286 -22.04 29.52 7.25
N VAL A 287 -23.05 28.94 7.90
CA VAL A 287 -23.21 27.49 8.08
C VAL A 287 -23.27 26.79 6.72
N THR A 288 -24.07 27.30 5.80
CA THR A 288 -24.22 26.78 4.44
C THR A 288 -22.88 26.89 3.66
N LYS A 289 -22.19 28.01 3.79
CA LYS A 289 -20.88 28.23 3.18
C LYS A 289 -19.86 27.17 3.66
N VAL A 290 -19.76 26.95 4.97
CA VAL A 290 -18.85 25.96 5.57
C VAL A 290 -19.20 24.54 5.10
N SER A 291 -20.49 24.19 5.08
CA SER A 291 -20.96 22.88 4.60
C SER A 291 -20.67 22.67 3.12
N ASN A 292 -20.86 23.70 2.29
CA ASN A 292 -20.54 23.64 0.85
C ASN A 292 -19.03 23.52 0.56
N LEU A 293 -18.17 23.96 1.49
CA LEU A 293 -16.72 23.76 1.44
C LEU A 293 -16.31 22.35 1.92
N GLY A 294 -17.27 21.48 2.23
CA GLY A 294 -17.03 20.13 2.73
C GLY A 294 -16.59 20.07 4.18
N GLY A 295 -16.79 21.13 4.96
CA GLY A 295 -16.44 21.15 6.36
C GLY A 295 -17.63 20.97 7.29
N THR A 296 -17.32 20.86 8.58
CA THR A 296 -18.32 20.80 9.65
C THR A 296 -18.39 22.17 10.34
N PRO A 297 -19.53 22.83 10.31
CA PRO A 297 -19.74 24.08 11.05
C PRO A 297 -19.96 23.77 12.53
N LEU A 298 -19.13 24.33 13.39
CA LEU A 298 -19.29 24.25 14.85
C LEU A 298 -19.63 25.63 15.37
N THR A 299 -20.88 25.87 15.74
CA THR A 299 -21.37 27.17 16.18
C THR A 299 -20.96 27.45 17.64
N VAL A 300 -20.57 28.68 17.94
CA VAL A 300 -20.12 29.13 19.24
C VAL A 300 -21.07 30.23 19.75
N CYS A 301 -21.48 30.11 21.01
CA CYS A 301 -22.27 31.16 21.69
C CYS A 301 -21.74 31.42 23.10
N VAL A 302 -22.04 32.61 23.57
CA VAL A 302 -21.82 33.07 24.96
C VAL A 302 -23.14 33.56 25.50
N ASN A 303 -23.61 32.93 26.59
CA ASN A 303 -24.93 33.17 27.20
C ASN A 303 -26.07 33.02 26.17
N ASP A 304 -26.67 34.14 25.78
CA ASP A 304 -27.79 34.28 24.85
C ASP A 304 -27.39 34.84 23.48
N LYS A 305 -26.06 34.95 23.20
CA LYS A 305 -25.55 35.55 21.96
C LYS A 305 -24.68 34.58 21.18
N ILE A 306 -25.00 34.35 19.91
CA ILE A 306 -24.13 33.61 18.98
C ILE A 306 -22.99 34.52 18.52
N LEU A 307 -21.75 34.00 18.57
CA LEU A 307 -20.56 34.74 18.17
C LEU A 307 -20.14 34.39 16.73
N GLY A 308 -20.35 33.18 16.30
CA GLY A 308 -19.93 32.74 14.98
C GLY A 308 -19.77 31.23 14.85
N VAL A 309 -19.00 30.82 13.85
CA VAL A 309 -18.82 29.43 13.48
C VAL A 309 -17.33 29.11 13.36
N ILE A 310 -16.90 28.01 13.99
CA ILE A 310 -15.60 27.39 13.74
C ILE A 310 -15.76 26.47 12.52
N TYR A 311 -14.95 26.68 11.50
CA TYR A 311 -14.87 25.80 10.35
C TYR A 311 -13.92 24.65 10.65
N LEU A 312 -14.47 23.44 10.83
CA LEU A 312 -13.69 22.20 10.95
C LEU A 312 -13.57 21.55 9.58
N LYS A 313 -12.36 21.21 9.20
CA LYS A 313 -12.02 20.62 7.90
C LYS A 313 -11.14 19.41 8.08
N ASP A 314 -11.37 18.37 7.28
CA ASP A 314 -10.42 17.27 7.16
C ASP A 314 -9.22 17.74 6.32
N THR A 315 -8.05 17.78 6.96
CA THR A 315 -6.87 18.44 6.39
C THR A 315 -6.02 17.45 5.60
N VAL A 316 -5.69 17.83 4.38
CA VAL A 316 -4.73 17.09 3.54
C VAL A 316 -3.35 17.07 4.20
N LYS A 317 -2.72 15.90 4.24
CA LYS A 317 -1.36 15.74 4.78
C LYS A 317 -0.37 16.58 3.95
N PRO A 318 0.62 17.24 4.58
CA PRO A 318 1.55 18.13 3.88
C PRO A 318 2.48 17.35 2.94
N GLY A 319 2.90 18.01 1.83
CA GLY A 319 3.86 17.46 0.88
C GLY A 319 3.31 16.45 -0.13
N LEU A 320 2.02 16.10 -0.07
CA LEU A 320 1.41 15.11 -0.98
C LEU A 320 1.45 15.56 -2.44
N SER A 321 1.14 16.82 -2.72
CA SER A 321 1.06 17.35 -4.08
C SER A 321 2.36 17.20 -4.86
N GLU A 322 3.51 17.47 -4.22
CA GLU A 322 4.83 17.31 -4.84
C GLU A 322 5.13 15.82 -5.11
N ARG A 323 4.77 14.94 -4.19
CA ARG A 323 5.00 13.50 -4.34
C ARG A 323 4.09 12.86 -5.37
N PHE A 324 2.82 13.27 -5.45
CA PHE A 324 1.92 12.82 -6.52
C PHE A 324 2.36 13.35 -7.89
N ALA A 325 2.90 14.57 -7.97
CA ALA A 325 3.52 15.07 -9.20
C ALA A 325 4.69 14.18 -9.64
N ARG A 326 5.52 13.72 -8.69
CA ARG A 326 6.63 12.79 -8.98
C ARG A 326 6.16 11.39 -9.41
N LEU A 327 5.08 10.86 -8.82
CA LEU A 327 4.45 9.62 -9.28
C LEU A 327 3.97 9.74 -10.73
N ARG A 328 3.36 10.88 -11.07
CA ARG A 328 2.92 11.19 -12.44
C ARG A 328 4.09 11.26 -13.43
N GLU A 329 5.23 11.85 -13.04
CA GLU A 329 6.45 11.90 -13.86
C GLU A 329 7.00 10.51 -14.19
N ILE A 330 6.85 9.55 -13.30
CA ILE A 330 7.25 8.15 -13.53
C ILE A 330 6.16 7.30 -14.17
N GLY A 331 5.03 7.91 -14.56
CA GLY A 331 3.96 7.29 -15.34
C GLY A 331 2.84 6.64 -14.51
N ILE A 332 2.75 6.90 -13.20
CA ILE A 332 1.71 6.34 -12.33
C ILE A 332 0.56 7.34 -12.21
N LYS A 333 -0.65 6.88 -12.57
CA LYS A 333 -1.90 7.61 -12.41
C LYS A 333 -2.41 7.48 -10.98
N THR A 334 -2.84 8.58 -10.36
CA THR A 334 -3.38 8.61 -8.99
C THR A 334 -4.87 8.93 -8.99
N ILE A 335 -5.68 8.12 -8.30
CA ILE A 335 -7.14 8.26 -8.20
C ILE A 335 -7.53 8.21 -6.73
N MET A 336 -8.19 9.25 -6.23
CA MET A 336 -8.76 9.26 -4.88
C MET A 336 -10.16 8.65 -4.89
N CYS A 337 -10.47 7.76 -3.95
CA CYS A 337 -11.82 7.27 -3.68
C CYS A 337 -12.31 7.81 -2.34
N THR A 338 -13.57 8.26 -2.28
CA THR A 338 -14.16 8.81 -1.06
C THR A 338 -15.68 8.64 -1.05
N GLY A 339 -16.25 8.46 0.14
CA GLY A 339 -17.71 8.50 0.35
C GLY A 339 -18.31 9.90 0.29
N ASP A 340 -17.48 10.96 0.25
CA ASP A 340 -17.93 12.35 0.17
C ASP A 340 -18.70 12.64 -1.13
N ASN A 341 -19.48 13.73 -1.09
CA ASN A 341 -20.13 14.28 -2.29
C ASN A 341 -19.09 14.77 -3.32
N PRO A 342 -19.47 14.88 -4.61
CA PRO A 342 -18.56 15.27 -5.69
C PRO A 342 -17.85 16.61 -5.50
N LEU A 343 -18.51 17.58 -4.84
CA LEU A 343 -17.95 18.92 -4.63
C LEU A 343 -16.79 18.90 -3.63
N THR A 344 -16.99 18.22 -2.50
CA THR A 344 -15.97 18.01 -1.47
C THR A 344 -14.81 17.19 -2.03
N ALA A 345 -15.11 16.09 -2.71
CA ALA A 345 -14.12 15.24 -3.34
C ALA A 345 -13.23 15.99 -4.34
N ALA A 346 -13.84 16.84 -5.21
CA ALA A 346 -13.11 17.66 -6.18
C ALA A 346 -12.17 18.67 -5.50
N THR A 347 -12.60 19.24 -4.37
CA THR A 347 -11.78 20.21 -3.62
C THR A 347 -10.55 19.55 -3.01
N ILE A 348 -10.73 18.39 -2.34
CA ILE A 348 -9.65 17.62 -1.72
C ILE A 348 -8.71 17.06 -2.78
N ALA A 349 -9.23 16.52 -3.87
CA ALA A 349 -8.43 15.99 -4.97
C ALA A 349 -7.51 17.05 -5.58
N ARG A 350 -8.01 18.28 -5.75
CA ARG A 350 -7.22 19.42 -6.24
C ARG A 350 -6.15 19.84 -5.23
N GLU A 351 -6.49 19.90 -3.94
CA GLU A 351 -5.55 20.27 -2.86
C GLU A 351 -4.44 19.21 -2.71
N ALA A 352 -4.79 17.94 -2.78
CA ALA A 352 -3.83 16.84 -2.72
C ALA A 352 -2.98 16.70 -4.00
N GLY A 353 -3.51 17.13 -5.15
CA GLY A 353 -2.82 17.05 -6.44
C GLY A 353 -2.92 15.69 -7.13
N VAL A 354 -3.96 14.89 -6.84
CA VAL A 354 -4.23 13.63 -7.54
C VAL A 354 -4.79 13.86 -8.95
N ASP A 355 -4.69 12.85 -9.83
CA ASP A 355 -5.10 12.95 -11.24
C ASP A 355 -6.61 12.82 -11.44
N GLY A 356 -7.29 12.14 -10.52
CA GLY A 356 -8.72 11.94 -10.57
C GLY A 356 -9.32 11.56 -9.22
N PHE A 357 -10.65 11.49 -9.17
CA PHE A 357 -11.36 11.05 -7.97
C PHE A 357 -12.65 10.31 -8.32
N ILE A 358 -13.11 9.48 -7.39
CA ILE A 358 -14.43 8.82 -7.39
C ILE A 358 -15.11 9.23 -6.09
N ALA A 359 -16.24 9.92 -6.21
CA ALA A 359 -17.06 10.40 -5.10
C ALA A 359 -18.20 9.42 -4.81
N GLU A 360 -18.85 9.56 -3.63
CA GLU A 360 -19.98 8.70 -3.19
C GLU A 360 -19.67 7.21 -3.26
N CYS A 361 -18.40 6.86 -3.05
CA CYS A 361 -17.83 5.53 -3.27
C CYS A 361 -18.16 4.60 -2.11
N ARG A 362 -18.79 3.48 -2.40
CA ARG A 362 -19.01 2.35 -1.48
C ARG A 362 -17.83 1.37 -1.56
N PRO A 363 -17.70 0.43 -0.61
CA PRO A 363 -16.63 -0.59 -0.67
C PRO A 363 -16.62 -1.38 -1.98
N GLU A 364 -17.79 -1.72 -2.53
CA GLU A 364 -17.93 -2.43 -3.79
C GLU A 364 -17.44 -1.61 -4.99
N ASP A 365 -17.68 -0.30 -4.98
CA ASP A 365 -17.27 0.61 -6.07
C ASP A 365 -15.74 0.73 -6.12
N LYS A 366 -15.05 0.65 -4.96
CA LYS A 366 -13.58 0.59 -4.89
C LYS A 366 -13.03 -0.65 -5.58
N ILE A 367 -13.67 -1.81 -5.35
CA ILE A 367 -13.30 -3.08 -6.02
C ILE A 367 -13.55 -2.99 -7.53
N GLU A 368 -14.68 -2.41 -7.95
CA GLU A 368 -15.02 -2.24 -9.36
C GLU A 368 -14.02 -1.32 -10.07
N ALA A 369 -13.62 -0.22 -9.44
CA ALA A 369 -12.59 0.68 -9.95
C ALA A 369 -11.25 -0.05 -10.17
N ILE A 370 -10.82 -0.90 -9.22
CA ILE A 370 -9.62 -1.73 -9.35
C ILE A 370 -9.78 -2.70 -10.53
N LYS A 371 -10.87 -3.46 -10.58
CA LYS A 371 -11.12 -4.45 -11.64
C LYS A 371 -11.18 -3.82 -13.02
N LYS A 372 -11.71 -2.60 -13.15
CA LYS A 372 -11.76 -1.85 -14.40
C LYS A 372 -10.36 -1.54 -14.92
N GLU A 373 -9.47 -1.00 -14.10
CA GLU A 373 -8.08 -0.73 -14.49
C GLU A 373 -7.32 -2.05 -14.78
N GLN A 374 -7.55 -3.11 -13.98
CA GLN A 374 -6.96 -4.44 -14.22
C GLN A 374 -7.44 -5.07 -15.53
N ALA A 375 -8.71 -4.87 -15.93
CA ALA A 375 -9.24 -5.36 -17.20
C ALA A 375 -8.58 -4.68 -18.42
N GLU A 376 -8.03 -3.48 -18.26
CA GLU A 376 -7.21 -2.80 -19.26
C GLU A 376 -5.74 -3.31 -19.28
N GLY A 377 -5.40 -4.30 -18.48
CA GLY A 377 -4.06 -4.88 -18.37
C GLY A 377 -3.09 -4.09 -17.49
N LYS A 378 -3.61 -3.15 -16.68
CA LYS A 378 -2.82 -2.33 -15.76
C LYS A 378 -2.66 -3.00 -14.42
N LEU A 379 -1.51 -2.79 -13.77
CA LEU A 379 -1.28 -3.16 -12.37
C LEU A 379 -1.75 -2.03 -11.45
N VAL A 380 -2.54 -2.40 -10.45
CA VAL A 380 -3.20 -1.45 -9.56
C VAL A 380 -2.66 -1.58 -8.14
N ALA A 381 -2.20 -0.46 -7.57
CA ALA A 381 -1.97 -0.32 -6.14
C ALA A 381 -3.20 0.31 -5.46
N MET A 382 -3.55 -0.18 -4.28
CA MET A 382 -4.58 0.39 -3.41
C MET A 382 -3.97 0.75 -2.06
N THR A 383 -4.28 1.94 -1.55
CA THR A 383 -3.95 2.34 -0.18
C THR A 383 -5.19 2.71 0.59
N GLY A 384 -5.27 2.27 1.83
CA GLY A 384 -6.40 2.53 2.72
C GLY A 384 -6.12 2.11 4.15
N ASP A 385 -6.99 2.46 5.07
CA ASP A 385 -6.83 2.19 6.50
C ASP A 385 -8.09 1.57 7.16
N GLY A 386 -9.27 1.67 6.53
CA GLY A 386 -10.53 1.19 7.06
C GLY A 386 -10.82 -0.29 6.77
N THR A 387 -11.74 -0.88 7.54
CA THR A 387 -12.29 -2.22 7.26
C THR A 387 -13.04 -2.24 5.93
N ASN A 388 -13.64 -1.12 5.54
CA ASN A 388 -14.27 -0.92 4.25
C ASN A 388 -13.29 -0.99 3.06
N ASP A 389 -11.99 -0.79 3.32
CA ASP A 389 -10.92 -0.88 2.32
C ASP A 389 -10.37 -2.30 2.18
N ALA A 390 -10.56 -3.15 3.19
CA ALA A 390 -9.98 -4.49 3.22
C ALA A 390 -10.26 -5.30 1.93
N PRO A 391 -11.48 -5.35 1.38
CA PRO A 391 -11.72 -6.06 0.12
C PRO A 391 -10.99 -5.46 -1.08
N ALA A 392 -10.88 -4.13 -1.15
CA ALA A 392 -10.15 -3.44 -2.21
C ALA A 392 -8.63 -3.66 -2.08
N LEU A 393 -8.08 -3.62 -0.85
CA LEU A 393 -6.68 -3.96 -0.56
C LEU A 393 -6.34 -5.41 -0.93
N ALA A 394 -7.27 -6.34 -0.71
CA ALA A 394 -7.10 -7.75 -1.09
C ALA A 394 -7.17 -7.96 -2.62
N GLN A 395 -8.04 -7.22 -3.32
CA GLN A 395 -8.23 -7.33 -4.77
C GLN A 395 -7.07 -6.70 -5.56
N ALA A 396 -6.48 -5.62 -5.07
CA ALA A 396 -5.40 -4.92 -5.75
C ALA A 396 -4.14 -5.80 -5.89
N ASP A 397 -3.36 -5.58 -6.95
CA ASP A 397 -2.08 -6.26 -7.16
C ASP A 397 -1.10 -5.91 -6.02
N VAL A 398 -1.16 -4.67 -5.57
CA VAL A 398 -0.44 -4.15 -4.40
C VAL A 398 -1.43 -3.47 -3.46
N GLY A 399 -1.64 -4.06 -2.29
CA GLY A 399 -2.41 -3.45 -1.19
C GLY A 399 -1.47 -2.91 -0.11
N LEU A 400 -1.48 -1.62 0.13
CA LEU A 400 -0.69 -0.94 1.16
C LEU A 400 -1.63 -0.43 2.26
N ALA A 401 -1.64 -1.07 3.41
CA ALA A 401 -2.41 -0.61 4.57
C ALA A 401 -1.60 0.38 5.42
N MET A 402 -2.28 1.35 6.00
CA MET A 402 -1.69 2.27 6.96
C MET A 402 -1.56 1.61 8.34
N ASN A 403 -0.51 1.92 9.10
CA ASN A 403 -0.34 1.38 10.45
C ASN A 403 -1.41 1.89 11.44
N SER A 404 -1.90 3.10 11.22
CA SER A 404 -3.07 3.65 11.95
C SER A 404 -4.38 2.91 11.64
N GLY A 405 -4.40 2.13 10.56
CA GLY A 405 -5.59 1.45 10.08
C GLY A 405 -6.01 0.23 10.91
N THR A 406 -7.18 -0.30 10.56
CA THR A 406 -7.78 -1.45 11.23
C THR A 406 -6.99 -2.74 11.00
N GLN A 407 -7.16 -3.71 11.89
CA GLN A 407 -6.53 -5.01 11.74
C GLN A 407 -6.97 -5.72 10.45
N ALA A 408 -8.25 -5.59 10.07
CA ALA A 408 -8.78 -6.16 8.84
C ALA A 408 -8.09 -5.60 7.59
N ALA A 409 -7.85 -4.28 7.53
CA ALA A 409 -7.10 -3.66 6.44
C ALA A 409 -5.66 -4.18 6.35
N LYS A 410 -4.97 -4.31 7.50
CA LYS A 410 -3.59 -4.81 7.55
C LYS A 410 -3.47 -6.27 7.12
N GLU A 411 -4.43 -7.12 7.50
CA GLU A 411 -4.44 -8.54 7.10
C GLU A 411 -4.79 -8.75 5.62
N ALA A 412 -5.65 -7.91 5.07
CA ALA A 412 -6.02 -7.95 3.65
C ALA A 412 -4.92 -7.42 2.72
N ALA A 413 -4.11 -6.48 3.20
CA ALA A 413 -3.02 -5.89 2.44
C ALA A 413 -1.84 -6.88 2.26
N ASN A 414 -0.97 -6.61 1.29
CA ASN A 414 0.29 -7.33 1.15
C ASN A 414 1.52 -6.49 1.56
N MET A 415 1.27 -5.25 1.98
CA MET A 415 2.24 -4.35 2.61
C MET A 415 1.58 -3.51 3.70
N VAL A 416 2.37 -3.11 4.70
CA VAL A 416 1.94 -2.20 5.77
C VAL A 416 2.95 -1.07 5.89
N ASP A 417 2.49 0.17 5.78
CA ASP A 417 3.28 1.37 6.05
C ASP A 417 3.20 1.74 7.54
N LEU A 418 4.33 1.65 8.24
CA LEU A 418 4.42 1.88 9.68
C LEU A 418 4.29 3.37 10.07
N ASP A 419 4.58 4.27 9.14
CA ASP A 419 4.49 5.72 9.37
C ASP A 419 3.10 6.29 9.03
N SER A 420 2.23 5.49 8.43
CA SER A 420 0.92 5.91 7.90
C SER A 420 1.03 7.10 6.94
N ASP A 421 2.06 7.07 6.08
CA ASP A 421 2.32 8.06 5.04
C ASP A 421 2.10 7.45 3.65
N PRO A 422 0.98 7.73 2.97
CA PRO A 422 0.66 7.11 1.68
C PRO A 422 1.69 7.41 0.59
N THR A 423 2.54 8.41 0.81
CA THR A 423 3.60 8.77 -0.15
C THR A 423 4.80 7.84 -0.12
N LYS A 424 4.92 6.97 0.89
CA LYS A 424 5.93 5.90 0.95
C LYS A 424 5.85 4.94 -0.24
N ILE A 425 4.71 4.87 -0.89
CA ILE A 425 4.57 4.09 -2.13
C ILE A 425 5.59 4.52 -3.20
N LEU A 426 6.01 5.79 -3.22
CA LEU A 426 7.01 6.27 -4.15
C LEU A 426 8.36 5.54 -3.97
N GLU A 427 8.83 5.44 -2.72
CA GLU A 427 10.06 4.72 -2.37
C GLU A 427 9.92 3.24 -2.68
N VAL A 428 8.77 2.64 -2.39
CA VAL A 428 8.49 1.23 -2.68
C VAL A 428 8.48 0.97 -4.18
N VAL A 429 7.90 1.84 -4.99
CA VAL A 429 7.91 1.76 -6.46
C VAL A 429 9.34 1.87 -7.00
N GLU A 430 10.15 2.79 -6.51
CA GLU A 430 11.55 2.92 -6.92
C GLU A 430 12.35 1.64 -6.59
N ILE A 431 12.13 1.05 -5.42
CA ILE A 431 12.73 -0.22 -5.02
C ILE A 431 12.24 -1.35 -5.92
N GLY A 432 10.93 -1.43 -6.16
CA GLY A 432 10.33 -2.41 -7.07
C GLY A 432 10.92 -2.33 -8.48
N LYS A 433 11.05 -1.14 -9.06
CA LYS A 433 11.72 -0.93 -10.35
C LYS A 433 13.17 -1.41 -10.34
N GLN A 434 13.90 -1.17 -9.25
CA GLN A 434 15.26 -1.68 -9.10
C GLN A 434 15.30 -3.22 -9.06
N LEU A 435 14.34 -3.85 -8.38
CA LEU A 435 14.23 -5.33 -8.33
C LEU A 435 13.95 -5.91 -9.72
N LEU A 436 13.01 -5.33 -10.47
CA LEU A 436 12.69 -5.74 -11.83
C LEU A 436 13.91 -5.69 -12.76
N ILE A 437 14.69 -4.60 -12.71
CA ILE A 437 15.92 -4.46 -13.49
C ILE A 437 16.97 -5.48 -13.03
N THR A 438 17.13 -5.69 -11.74
CA THR A 438 18.05 -6.68 -11.18
C THR A 438 17.68 -8.07 -11.67
N ARG A 439 16.40 -8.44 -11.59
CA ARG A 439 15.88 -9.70 -12.09
C ARG A 439 16.12 -9.88 -13.58
N GLY A 440 15.77 -8.88 -14.41
CA GLY A 440 16.00 -8.93 -15.84
C GLY A 440 17.49 -9.10 -16.20
N SER A 441 18.38 -8.38 -15.50
CA SER A 441 19.82 -8.46 -15.70
C SER A 441 20.37 -9.85 -15.34
N LEU A 442 19.98 -10.41 -14.20
CA LEU A 442 20.44 -11.73 -13.74
C LEU A 442 19.81 -12.87 -14.55
N THR A 443 18.58 -12.70 -15.03
CA THR A 443 17.95 -13.65 -15.98
C THR A 443 18.74 -13.68 -17.29
N THR A 444 19.10 -12.52 -17.84
CA THR A 444 19.93 -12.41 -19.05
C THR A 444 21.28 -13.11 -18.86
N PHE A 445 21.94 -12.87 -17.72
CA PHE A 445 23.19 -13.57 -17.37
C PHE A 445 22.99 -15.07 -17.31
N SER A 446 21.96 -15.56 -16.62
CA SER A 446 21.69 -16.99 -16.44
C SER A 446 21.42 -17.70 -17.76
N VAL A 447 20.58 -17.13 -18.63
CA VAL A 447 20.29 -17.70 -19.95
C VAL A 447 21.56 -17.77 -20.79
N ALA A 448 22.38 -16.72 -20.82
CA ALA A 448 23.64 -16.71 -21.55
C ALA A 448 24.65 -17.75 -20.99
N ASN A 449 24.70 -17.87 -19.65
CA ASN A 449 25.51 -18.86 -18.96
C ASN A 449 25.10 -20.32 -19.29
N ASP A 450 23.81 -20.59 -19.35
CA ASP A 450 23.30 -21.92 -19.64
C ASP A 450 23.54 -22.28 -21.11
N ILE A 451 23.37 -21.35 -22.05
CA ILE A 451 23.73 -21.55 -23.46
C ILE A 451 25.22 -21.79 -23.64
N ALA A 452 26.07 -21.03 -22.93
CA ALA A 452 27.52 -21.18 -23.02
C ALA A 452 28.01 -22.60 -22.64
N LYS A 453 27.33 -23.27 -21.71
CA LYS A 453 27.66 -24.65 -21.29
C LYS A 453 27.45 -25.68 -22.38
N TYR A 454 26.56 -25.44 -23.35
CA TYR A 454 26.44 -26.32 -24.52
C TYR A 454 27.75 -26.40 -25.31
N PHE A 455 28.40 -25.23 -25.48
CA PHE A 455 29.70 -25.17 -26.19
C PHE A 455 30.87 -25.73 -25.36
N ALA A 456 30.68 -25.88 -24.03
CA ALA A 456 31.66 -26.57 -23.19
C ALA A 456 31.54 -28.07 -23.28
N ILE A 457 30.32 -28.61 -23.12
CA ILE A 457 30.10 -30.04 -22.86
C ILE A 457 29.90 -30.83 -24.16
N ILE A 458 29.02 -30.37 -25.07
CA ILE A 458 28.66 -31.14 -26.27
C ILE A 458 29.84 -31.31 -27.22
N PRO A 459 30.63 -30.29 -27.56
CA PRO A 459 31.81 -30.51 -28.41
C PRO A 459 32.80 -31.47 -27.78
N ALA A 460 33.11 -31.35 -26.49
CA ALA A 460 34.04 -32.24 -25.79
C ALA A 460 33.61 -33.73 -25.83
N MET A 461 32.29 -33.99 -25.87
CA MET A 461 31.76 -35.36 -25.97
C MET A 461 31.95 -35.98 -27.36
N PHE A 462 31.96 -35.19 -28.43
CA PHE A 462 31.91 -35.71 -29.82
C PHE A 462 33.19 -35.45 -30.62
N THR A 463 34.15 -34.65 -30.15
CA THR A 463 35.40 -34.35 -30.87
C THR A 463 36.21 -35.57 -31.26
N MET A 464 36.17 -36.63 -30.45
CA MET A 464 36.91 -37.88 -30.75
C MET A 464 36.33 -38.64 -31.95
N VAL A 465 35.03 -38.53 -32.23
CA VAL A 465 34.32 -39.26 -33.30
C VAL A 465 34.00 -38.34 -34.48
N LEU A 466 33.77 -37.09 -34.23
CA LEU A 466 33.53 -36.04 -35.22
C LEU A 466 34.59 -34.93 -35.10
N PRO A 467 35.75 -35.06 -35.76
CA PRO A 467 36.84 -34.07 -35.69
C PRO A 467 36.39 -32.66 -36.09
N GLN A 468 35.33 -32.53 -36.92
CA GLN A 468 34.77 -31.23 -37.32
C GLN A 468 34.15 -30.45 -36.14
N MET A 469 33.75 -31.16 -35.08
CA MET A 469 33.23 -30.51 -33.84
C MET A 469 34.33 -29.77 -33.07
N GLN A 470 35.62 -29.99 -33.41
CA GLN A 470 36.73 -29.26 -32.79
C GLN A 470 36.67 -27.75 -33.02
N ILE A 471 36.00 -27.31 -34.08
CA ILE A 471 35.75 -25.87 -34.32
C ILE A 471 34.84 -25.26 -33.24
N LEU A 472 33.96 -26.08 -32.65
CA LEU A 472 33.04 -25.67 -31.59
C LEU A 472 33.61 -25.89 -30.18
N ASP A 473 34.70 -26.67 -30.06
CA ASP A 473 35.41 -26.88 -28.79
C ASP A 473 36.33 -25.71 -28.46
N ILE A 474 35.70 -24.56 -28.22
CA ILE A 474 36.38 -23.27 -27.91
C ILE A 474 37.17 -23.38 -26.61
N MET A 475 36.72 -24.19 -25.67
CA MET A 475 37.35 -24.31 -24.35
C MET A 475 38.52 -25.28 -24.32
N HIS A 476 38.62 -26.19 -25.30
CA HIS A 476 39.63 -27.24 -25.35
C HIS A 476 39.75 -28.00 -24.02
N LEU A 477 38.63 -28.60 -23.56
CA LEU A 477 38.57 -29.37 -22.34
C LEU A 477 39.25 -30.73 -22.49
N ALA A 478 39.88 -31.21 -21.42
CA ALA A 478 40.78 -32.37 -21.53
C ALA A 478 40.06 -33.67 -21.87
N THR A 479 38.92 -33.98 -21.23
CA THR A 479 38.12 -35.17 -21.48
C THR A 479 36.64 -34.87 -21.33
N PRO A 480 35.72 -35.67 -21.90
CA PRO A 480 34.29 -35.51 -21.67
C PRO A 480 33.89 -35.60 -20.19
N ALA A 481 34.55 -36.48 -19.42
CA ALA A 481 34.31 -36.65 -18.00
C ALA A 481 34.73 -35.40 -17.22
N SER A 482 35.91 -34.83 -17.52
CA SER A 482 36.38 -33.59 -16.87
C SER A 482 35.52 -32.40 -17.27
N ALA A 483 35.04 -32.32 -18.49
CA ALA A 483 34.15 -31.26 -18.97
C ALA A 483 32.83 -31.22 -18.19
N ILE A 484 32.18 -32.39 -18.02
CA ILE A 484 30.94 -32.54 -17.26
C ILE A 484 31.15 -32.19 -15.78
N LEU A 485 32.21 -32.77 -15.17
CA LEU A 485 32.52 -32.52 -13.75
C LEU A 485 32.83 -31.05 -13.51
N SER A 486 33.62 -30.43 -14.37
CA SER A 486 33.96 -29.00 -14.27
C SER A 486 32.74 -28.08 -14.42
N ALA A 487 31.82 -28.42 -15.32
CA ALA A 487 30.58 -27.69 -15.50
C ALA A 487 29.64 -27.83 -14.28
N LEU A 488 29.56 -29.01 -13.66
CA LEU A 488 28.81 -29.25 -12.42
C LEU A 488 29.38 -28.42 -11.24
N ILE A 489 30.69 -28.47 -11.04
CA ILE A 489 31.39 -27.69 -10.00
C ILE A 489 31.21 -26.21 -10.24
N PHE A 490 31.36 -25.75 -11.50
CA PHE A 490 31.12 -24.36 -11.86
C PHE A 490 29.68 -23.94 -11.50
N ASN A 491 28.68 -24.76 -11.81
CA ASN A 491 27.28 -24.48 -11.48
C ASN A 491 27.04 -24.35 -9.96
N ALA A 492 27.70 -25.21 -9.18
CA ALA A 492 27.63 -25.15 -7.73
C ALA A 492 28.29 -23.89 -7.14
N ILE A 493 29.30 -23.31 -7.80
CA ILE A 493 30.02 -22.12 -7.35
C ILE A 493 29.34 -20.82 -7.83
N ILE A 494 28.82 -20.79 -9.06
CA ILE A 494 28.31 -19.56 -9.66
C ILE A 494 27.04 -19.08 -8.95
N ILE A 495 26.17 -19.99 -8.49
CA ILE A 495 24.93 -19.62 -7.79
C ILE A 495 25.23 -18.83 -6.52
N PRO A 496 26.01 -19.35 -5.55
CA PRO A 496 26.41 -18.57 -4.38
C PRO A 496 27.17 -17.27 -4.73
N GLY A 497 27.98 -17.31 -5.81
CA GLY A 497 28.71 -16.13 -6.28
C GLY A 497 27.82 -15.00 -6.80
N LEU A 498 26.65 -15.31 -7.35
CA LEU A 498 25.69 -14.32 -7.85
C LEU A 498 24.75 -13.76 -6.74
N ILE A 499 24.58 -14.46 -5.62
CA ILE A 499 23.71 -14.00 -4.52
C ILE A 499 24.11 -12.60 -4.02
N PRO A 500 25.38 -12.26 -3.75
CA PRO A 500 25.76 -10.91 -3.32
C PRO A 500 25.40 -9.83 -4.35
N ILE A 501 25.47 -10.16 -5.65
CA ILE A 501 25.07 -9.24 -6.73
C ILE A 501 23.55 -9.06 -6.74
N ALA A 502 22.78 -10.15 -6.56
CA ALA A 502 21.34 -10.11 -6.43
C ALA A 502 20.90 -9.27 -5.22
N MET A 503 21.56 -9.45 -4.08
CA MET A 503 21.26 -8.71 -2.85
C MET A 503 21.63 -7.22 -2.95
N ARG A 504 22.74 -6.86 -3.59
CA ARG A 504 23.10 -5.45 -3.83
C ARG A 504 22.19 -4.79 -4.84
N GLY A 505 21.67 -5.55 -5.79
CA GLY A 505 20.86 -5.09 -6.91
C GLY A 505 21.63 -4.26 -7.93
N VAL A 506 21.07 -4.21 -9.12
CA VAL A 506 21.56 -3.36 -10.22
C VAL A 506 21.04 -1.94 -9.99
N LYS A 507 21.92 -0.94 -10.05
CA LYS A 507 21.55 0.47 -9.86
C LYS A 507 20.51 0.88 -10.92
N TYR A 508 19.38 1.35 -10.46
CA TYR A 508 18.39 2.00 -11.32
C TYR A 508 18.96 3.30 -11.88
N LYS A 509 18.91 3.44 -13.21
CA LYS A 509 19.16 4.69 -13.90
C LYS A 509 17.97 4.92 -14.84
N PRO A 510 17.24 6.03 -14.71
CA PRO A 510 16.15 6.35 -15.62
C PRO A 510 16.68 6.41 -17.05
N MET A 511 16.22 5.53 -17.91
CA MET A 511 16.58 5.49 -19.34
C MET A 511 15.49 4.77 -20.13
N LYS A 512 15.48 5.01 -21.46
CA LYS A 512 14.54 4.32 -22.36
C LYS A 512 14.78 2.81 -22.33
N ALA A 513 13.69 2.02 -22.45
CA ALA A 513 13.71 0.55 -22.38
C ALA A 513 14.72 -0.09 -23.34
N GLU A 514 14.84 0.41 -24.57
CA GLU A 514 15.82 -0.08 -25.56
C GLU A 514 17.26 0.08 -25.09
N LYS A 515 17.63 1.24 -24.50
CA LYS A 515 18.97 1.48 -23.97
C LYS A 515 19.27 0.59 -22.76
N LEU A 516 18.25 0.36 -21.92
CA LEU A 516 18.37 -0.52 -20.76
C LEU A 516 18.62 -1.97 -21.23
N LEU A 517 17.85 -2.42 -22.22
CA LEU A 517 18.00 -3.77 -22.81
C LEU A 517 19.42 -3.94 -23.41
N LEU A 518 19.86 -3.02 -24.26
CA LEU A 518 21.21 -3.06 -24.86
C LEU A 518 22.33 -3.08 -23.80
N ARG A 519 22.18 -2.27 -22.75
CA ARG A 519 23.13 -2.25 -21.63
C ARG A 519 23.15 -3.59 -20.90
N ASN A 520 21.97 -4.16 -20.60
CA ASN A 520 21.86 -5.44 -19.90
C ASN A 520 22.42 -6.57 -20.75
N MET A 521 22.13 -6.63 -22.06
CA MET A 521 22.72 -7.59 -22.98
C MET A 521 24.25 -7.41 -23.08
N GLY A 522 24.76 -6.19 -23.16
CA GLY A 522 26.19 -5.92 -23.22
C GLY A 522 26.95 -6.30 -21.95
N ILE A 523 26.40 -6.05 -20.75
CA ILE A 523 27.09 -6.37 -19.49
C ILE A 523 26.80 -7.79 -19.04
N TYR A 524 25.53 -8.15 -18.91
CA TYR A 524 25.11 -9.43 -18.30
C TYR A 524 25.03 -10.57 -19.33
N GLY A 525 24.68 -10.27 -20.60
CA GLY A 525 24.69 -11.26 -21.66
C GLY A 525 26.12 -11.69 -22.02
N LEU A 526 27.00 -10.73 -22.32
CA LEU A 526 28.42 -11.05 -22.59
C LEU A 526 29.11 -11.60 -21.35
N GLY A 527 28.85 -11.05 -20.16
CA GLY A 527 29.37 -11.58 -18.90
C GLY A 527 28.92 -13.04 -18.66
N GLY A 528 27.63 -13.33 -18.91
CA GLY A 528 27.06 -14.67 -18.80
C GLY A 528 27.66 -15.66 -19.80
N MET A 529 28.14 -15.19 -20.95
CA MET A 529 28.89 -16.05 -21.88
C MET A 529 30.34 -16.25 -21.46
N ILE A 530 31.06 -15.19 -21.13
CA ILE A 530 32.52 -15.24 -20.86
C ILE A 530 32.82 -15.96 -19.54
N VAL A 531 32.04 -15.71 -18.48
CA VAL A 531 32.32 -16.28 -17.16
C VAL A 531 32.32 -17.82 -17.14
N PRO A 532 31.38 -18.55 -17.77
CA PRO A 532 31.45 -20.02 -17.86
C PRO A 532 32.66 -20.50 -18.65
N PHE A 533 33.01 -19.84 -19.78
CA PHE A 533 34.18 -20.22 -20.57
C PHE A 533 35.46 -20.17 -19.74
N VAL A 534 35.66 -19.11 -19.00
CA VAL A 534 36.83 -18.93 -18.13
C VAL A 534 36.74 -19.85 -16.91
N GLY A 535 35.58 -19.85 -16.22
CA GLY A 535 35.38 -20.58 -14.97
C GLY A 535 35.48 -22.11 -15.15
N ILE A 536 34.78 -22.66 -16.15
CA ILE A 536 34.85 -24.12 -16.45
C ILE A 536 36.26 -24.52 -16.84
N LYS A 537 36.96 -23.73 -17.69
CA LYS A 537 38.33 -24.00 -18.07
C LYS A 537 39.30 -24.00 -16.88
N LEU A 538 39.18 -23.06 -15.97
CA LEU A 538 40.01 -23.02 -14.76
C LEU A 538 39.76 -24.24 -13.85
N ILE A 539 38.51 -24.66 -13.73
CA ILE A 539 38.16 -25.86 -12.96
C ILE A 539 38.70 -27.13 -13.67
N ASP A 540 38.61 -27.20 -15.00
CA ASP A 540 39.10 -28.32 -15.80
C ASP A 540 40.60 -28.53 -15.61
N LEU A 541 41.40 -27.46 -15.49
CA LEU A 541 42.82 -27.56 -15.19
C LEU A 541 43.14 -28.27 -13.87
N VAL A 542 42.19 -28.33 -12.95
CA VAL A 542 42.32 -29.02 -11.66
C VAL A 542 41.69 -30.42 -11.74
N THR A 543 40.50 -30.53 -12.34
CA THR A 543 39.74 -31.78 -12.36
C THR A 543 40.31 -32.81 -13.34
N ALA A 544 40.87 -32.39 -14.47
CA ALA A 544 41.43 -33.28 -15.45
C ALA A 544 42.63 -34.10 -14.92
N PRO A 545 43.65 -33.51 -14.24
CA PRO A 545 44.72 -34.29 -13.61
C PRO A 545 44.23 -35.22 -12.50
N MET A 546 43.20 -34.77 -11.72
CA MET A 546 42.63 -35.61 -10.68
C MET A 546 41.94 -36.85 -11.22
N LEU A 547 41.16 -36.72 -12.31
CA LEU A 547 40.49 -37.82 -12.95
C LEU A 547 41.50 -38.79 -13.61
N SER A 548 42.55 -38.27 -14.27
CA SER A 548 43.59 -39.10 -14.83
C SER A 548 44.37 -39.88 -13.78
N ALA A 549 44.55 -39.33 -12.57
CA ALA A 549 45.19 -40.04 -11.46
C ALA A 549 44.34 -41.18 -10.87
N ILE A 550 43.02 -41.16 -11.09
CA ILE A 550 42.08 -42.21 -10.66
C ILE A 550 41.80 -43.21 -11.80
N GLY A 551 42.38 -42.99 -13.00
CA GLY A 551 42.20 -43.87 -14.16
C GLY A 551 40.93 -43.64 -14.97
N MET A 552 40.38 -42.42 -14.85
CA MET A 552 39.18 -41.96 -15.62
C MET A 552 39.55 -40.94 -16.69
#